data_6ab647e58caf98100ed309e52f92fe11
#
_entry.id   6ab647e58caf98100ed309e52f92fe11
#
_cell.length_a   1.000
_cell.length_b   1.000
_cell.length_c   1.000
_cell.angle_alpha   90.00
_cell.angle_beta   90.00
_cell.angle_gamma   90.00
#
_symmetry.space_group_name_H-M   'P 1'
#
loop_
_entity.id
_entity.type
_entity.pdbx_description
1 polymer ?
#
loop_
_entity_poly.entity_id
_entity_poly.type
_entity_poly.pdbx_seq_one_letter_code
_entity_poly.pdbx_strand_id
1 'polypeptide(L)'
;MRAARGLERTSEHVVTTVTEMRRRLDIHLLRWQARIDAPAVDRSLPWVVATILGLTLILLALARHQDLGVGAQLGHYLQAVHLMAVGRPPVVSELGVDVFAIQASWLFWPVSWLARVFPPAETMLTVQSVALALGVVPLWRIARGPANLRSGAAGALVVAYALHPSIHNLNLSGFHPEALALPALMAAYLAGHRGRWWILAVLVAVVVAARADLGLAVFALGLVLVTEDRRRPGWLTAGFGVTWFLVMAFGVQPALGDGSYPHLMAFADFGDSVDDVLFGMLADPAGLAGDLLARASFEKLLLLVGPVLFLPLVRPRYLIPLFPLVALYLIADVPDDGFGNPHQDVAAVVLVFVAATWALMRIGTSGFSRVMVDRRVLAVLVLTAAVFFVRDAAPSPYEEPWAWGRRDAVDLARVASTGWVGDQARVLAAPALYPLLAERETAYVLHLGEPTTPDATMVAGVDVLVFDGNDLNWARSQIRDFEDGMVELGFGRRYESEGIQVWIRRPGSG
;
A
#
# COMPACT_ATOMS: atom_id res chain seq x y z
N MET A 1 37.54 56.97 23.09
CA MET A 1 38.46 55.84 23.27
C MET A 1 37.97 54.79 24.31
N ARG A 2 37.36 55.14 25.46
CA ARG A 2 36.87 54.11 26.43
C ARG A 2 35.65 53.33 25.98
N ALA A 3 34.71 53.91 25.21
CA ALA A 3 33.52 53.26 24.70
C ALA A 3 33.80 52.15 23.62
N ALA A 4 34.80 52.42 22.75
CA ALA A 4 35.20 51.43 21.71
C ALA A 4 35.83 50.17 22.31
N ARG A 5 36.62 50.28 23.37
CA ARG A 5 37.20 49.11 24.08
C ARG A 5 36.16 48.29 24.86
N GLY A 6 35.03 48.89 25.24
CA GLY A 6 33.90 48.18 25.88
C GLY A 6 33.16 47.33 24.90
N LEU A 7 32.92 47.79 23.67
CA LEU A 7 32.24 47.06 22.60
C LEU A 7 33.10 45.90 22.07
N GLU A 8 34.40 46.05 21.94
CA GLU A 8 35.31 44.97 21.54
C GLU A 8 35.33 43.82 22.58
N ARG A 9 35.39 44.14 23.87
CA ARG A 9 35.38 43.11 24.93
C ARG A 9 34.03 42.36 25.01
N THR A 10 32.92 43.04 24.72
CA THR A 10 31.60 42.38 24.69
C THR A 10 31.46 41.48 23.48
N SER A 11 31.96 41.87 22.32
CA SER A 11 31.95 41.05 21.11
C SER A 11 32.85 39.81 21.22
N GLU A 12 34.04 39.95 21.82
CA GLU A 12 34.94 38.81 22.09
C GLU A 12 34.33 37.83 23.11
N HIS A 13 33.64 38.32 24.14
CA HIS A 13 32.95 37.43 25.11
C HIS A 13 31.77 36.71 24.47
N VAL A 14 30.99 37.34 23.61
CA VAL A 14 29.88 36.69 22.90
C VAL A 14 30.39 35.62 21.92
N VAL A 15 31.44 35.93 21.16
CA VAL A 15 32.06 34.99 20.21
C VAL A 15 32.66 33.79 20.94
N THR A 16 33.35 33.98 22.07
CA THR A 16 33.91 32.90 22.89
C THR A 16 32.79 32.03 23.49
N THR A 17 31.70 32.62 24.00
CA THR A 17 30.57 31.89 24.58
C THR A 17 29.84 31.07 23.52
N VAL A 18 29.61 31.60 22.33
CA VAL A 18 28.98 30.87 21.20
C VAL A 18 29.87 29.73 20.72
N THR A 19 31.18 29.93 20.68
CA THR A 19 32.14 28.89 20.28
C THR A 19 32.21 27.76 21.30
N GLU A 20 32.20 28.09 22.59
CA GLU A 20 32.18 27.13 23.70
C GLU A 20 30.87 26.34 23.70
N MET A 21 29.72 26.99 23.46
CA MET A 21 28.41 26.33 23.38
C MET A 21 28.33 25.39 22.16
N ARG A 22 28.85 25.80 21.00
CA ARG A 22 28.99 24.91 19.82
C ARG A 22 29.87 23.71 20.14
N ARG A 23 31.02 23.91 20.76
CA ARG A 23 31.92 22.81 21.14
C ARG A 23 31.29 21.84 22.11
N ARG A 24 30.54 22.30 23.11
CA ARG A 24 29.79 21.45 24.05
C ARG A 24 28.68 20.65 23.33
N LEU A 25 27.93 21.29 22.44
CA LEU A 25 26.94 20.65 21.61
C LEU A 25 27.56 19.57 20.71
N ASP A 26 28.70 19.85 20.09
CA ASP A 26 29.42 18.89 19.25
C ASP A 26 29.92 17.69 20.05
N ILE A 27 30.46 17.91 21.27
CA ILE A 27 30.89 16.82 22.17
C ILE A 27 29.68 15.96 22.61
N HIS A 28 28.57 16.58 22.95
CA HIS A 28 27.35 15.84 23.29
C HIS A 28 26.82 15.04 22.11
N LEU A 29 26.75 15.63 20.92
CA LEU A 29 26.36 14.95 19.69
C LEU A 29 27.28 13.77 19.34
N LEU A 30 28.58 13.94 19.48
CA LEU A 30 29.55 12.85 19.26
C LEU A 30 29.38 11.71 20.28
N ARG A 31 29.14 12.02 21.55
CA ARG A 31 28.85 11.01 22.58
C ARG A 31 27.54 10.28 22.31
N TRP A 32 26.49 10.98 21.89
CA TRP A 32 25.23 10.37 21.49
C TRP A 32 25.42 9.48 20.26
N GLN A 33 26.14 9.94 19.23
CA GLN A 33 26.45 9.14 18.05
C GLN A 33 27.23 7.87 18.41
N ALA A 34 28.24 7.98 19.30
CA ALA A 34 29.01 6.82 19.76
C ALA A 34 28.13 5.80 20.53
N ARG A 35 27.13 6.27 21.30
CA ARG A 35 26.16 5.38 21.98
C ARG A 35 25.22 4.70 21.00
N ILE A 36 24.70 5.42 20.00
CA ILE A 36 23.79 4.88 18.98
C ILE A 36 24.55 3.93 18.04
N ASP A 37 25.83 4.16 17.80
CA ASP A 37 26.70 3.27 17.02
C ASP A 37 27.16 2.02 17.81
N ALA A 38 26.83 1.90 19.11
CA ALA A 38 27.13 0.72 19.89
C ALA A 38 26.42 -0.51 19.29
N PRO A 39 27.11 -1.68 19.18
CA PRO A 39 26.57 -2.85 18.49
C PRO A 39 25.23 -3.36 19.03
N ALA A 40 24.98 -3.20 20.32
CA ALA A 40 23.70 -3.56 20.93
C ALA A 40 22.57 -2.66 20.45
N VAL A 41 22.79 -1.33 20.47
CA VAL A 41 21.81 -0.34 20.01
C VAL A 41 21.56 -0.45 18.50
N ASP A 42 22.63 -0.60 17.71
CA ASP A 42 22.55 -0.79 16.26
C ASP A 42 21.72 -2.05 15.89
N ARG A 43 21.73 -3.07 16.75
CA ARG A 43 20.94 -4.29 16.56
C ARG A 43 19.47 -4.13 16.97
N SER A 44 19.19 -3.45 18.08
CA SER A 44 17.84 -3.33 18.65
C SER A 44 17.04 -2.15 18.07
N LEU A 45 17.68 -1.04 17.72
CA LEU A 45 17.04 0.20 17.29
C LEU A 45 16.05 -0.01 16.11
N PRO A 46 16.37 -0.73 15.02
CA PRO A 46 15.42 -0.93 13.94
C PRO A 46 14.16 -1.68 14.37
N TRP A 47 14.27 -2.59 15.34
CA TRP A 47 13.10 -3.30 15.89
C TRP A 47 12.23 -2.39 16.75
N VAL A 48 12.84 -1.53 17.57
CA VAL A 48 12.10 -0.54 18.36
C VAL A 48 11.34 0.41 17.45
N VAL A 49 12.00 0.94 16.40
CA VAL A 49 11.34 1.84 15.43
C VAL A 49 10.26 1.09 14.66
N ALA A 50 10.50 -0.14 14.22
CA ALA A 50 9.49 -0.96 13.55
C ALA A 50 8.27 -1.22 14.47
N THR A 51 8.48 -1.46 15.75
CA THR A 51 7.39 -1.66 16.72
C THR A 51 6.57 -0.37 16.89
N ILE A 52 7.23 0.78 17.06
CA ILE A 52 6.52 2.07 17.20
C ILE A 52 5.73 2.37 15.93
N LEU A 53 6.35 2.26 14.75
CA LEU A 53 5.68 2.46 13.47
C LEU A 53 4.51 1.47 13.31
N GLY A 54 4.73 0.19 13.60
CA GLY A 54 3.70 -0.84 13.51
C GLY A 54 2.48 -0.55 14.38
N LEU A 55 2.71 -0.18 15.65
CA LEU A 55 1.62 0.23 16.55
C LEU A 55 0.87 1.45 16.03
N THR A 56 1.58 2.45 15.50
CA THR A 56 0.96 3.63 14.89
C THR A 56 0.10 3.25 13.68
N LEU A 57 0.65 2.43 12.76
CA LEU A 57 -0.08 1.99 11.56
C LEU A 57 -1.30 1.13 11.91
N ILE A 58 -1.19 0.23 12.90
CA ILE A 58 -2.32 -0.58 13.40
C ILE A 58 -3.42 0.32 13.94
N LEU A 59 -3.07 1.26 14.83
CA LEU A 59 -4.06 2.16 15.44
C LEU A 59 -4.80 2.98 14.38
N LEU A 60 -4.07 3.53 13.39
CA LEU A 60 -4.67 4.30 12.31
C LEU A 60 -5.56 3.44 11.40
N ALA A 61 -5.12 2.23 11.02
CA ALA A 61 -5.90 1.33 10.18
C ALA A 61 -7.20 0.86 10.87
N LEU A 62 -7.11 0.50 12.16
CA LEU A 62 -8.27 0.10 12.93
C LEU A 62 -9.23 1.27 13.19
N ALA A 63 -8.71 2.47 13.47
CA ALA A 63 -9.53 3.67 13.60
C ALA A 63 -10.29 3.98 12.30
N ARG A 64 -9.59 3.94 11.14
CA ARG A 64 -10.20 4.14 9.83
C ARG A 64 -11.25 3.08 9.50
N HIS A 65 -11.00 1.82 9.87
CA HIS A 65 -11.98 0.75 9.72
C HIS A 65 -13.23 0.97 10.60
N GLN A 66 -13.04 1.46 11.83
CA GLN A 66 -14.16 1.78 12.74
C GLN A 66 -15.05 2.90 12.19
N ASP A 67 -14.49 3.85 11.45
CA ASP A 67 -15.22 4.93 10.78
C ASP A 67 -15.84 4.51 9.43
N LEU A 68 -15.83 3.20 9.11
CA LEU A 68 -16.31 2.68 7.82
C LEU A 68 -15.61 3.31 6.59
N GLY A 69 -14.48 3.96 6.79
CA GLY A 69 -13.71 4.66 5.75
C GLY A 69 -12.85 3.74 4.89
N VAL A 70 -13.02 2.41 5.00
CA VAL A 70 -12.33 1.41 4.17
C VAL A 70 -13.26 0.99 3.05
N GLY A 71 -12.79 1.05 1.81
CA GLY A 71 -13.61 0.80 0.62
C GLY A 71 -14.13 -0.64 0.49
N ALA A 72 -15.03 -0.86 -0.48
CA ALA A 72 -15.66 -2.16 -0.76
C ALA A 72 -14.66 -3.28 -1.07
N GLN A 73 -13.46 -2.95 -1.57
CA GLN A 73 -12.41 -3.92 -1.86
C GLN A 73 -12.02 -4.77 -0.62
N LEU A 74 -12.03 -4.18 0.58
CA LEU A 74 -11.83 -4.96 1.80
C LEU A 74 -12.89 -6.05 1.94
N GLY A 75 -14.15 -5.76 1.59
CA GLY A 75 -15.24 -6.73 1.64
C GLY A 75 -15.03 -7.92 0.72
N HIS A 76 -14.50 -7.73 -0.50
CA HIS A 76 -14.15 -8.83 -1.41
C HIS A 76 -13.14 -9.80 -0.76
N TYR A 77 -12.10 -9.25 -0.15
CA TYR A 77 -11.09 -10.06 0.54
C TYR A 77 -11.62 -10.70 1.83
N LEU A 78 -12.50 -10.00 2.57
CA LEU A 78 -13.17 -10.56 3.74
C LEU A 78 -14.04 -11.75 3.37
N GLN A 79 -14.84 -11.65 2.29
CA GLN A 79 -15.62 -12.76 1.80
C GLN A 79 -14.74 -13.96 1.43
N ALA A 80 -13.68 -13.73 0.65
CA ALA A 80 -12.75 -14.78 0.25
C ALA A 80 -12.11 -15.47 1.46
N VAL A 81 -11.59 -14.69 2.42
CA VAL A 81 -10.94 -15.18 3.64
C VAL A 81 -11.93 -15.94 4.52
N HIS A 82 -13.16 -15.45 4.66
CA HIS A 82 -14.24 -16.14 5.38
C HIS A 82 -14.55 -17.51 4.75
N LEU A 83 -14.75 -17.54 3.43
CA LEU A 83 -15.03 -18.79 2.70
C LEU A 83 -13.88 -19.80 2.86
N MET A 84 -12.63 -19.36 2.74
CA MET A 84 -11.45 -20.22 2.99
C MET A 84 -11.39 -20.70 4.44
N ALA A 85 -11.75 -19.86 5.41
CA ALA A 85 -11.75 -20.22 6.83
C ALA A 85 -12.76 -21.33 7.14
N VAL A 86 -13.92 -21.33 6.46
CA VAL A 86 -14.95 -22.38 6.60
C VAL A 86 -14.78 -23.55 5.63
N GLY A 87 -13.68 -23.57 4.84
CA GLY A 87 -13.34 -24.67 3.94
C GLY A 87 -14.13 -24.68 2.63
N ARG A 88 -14.64 -23.55 2.18
CA ARG A 88 -15.32 -23.38 0.89
C ARG A 88 -14.39 -22.75 -0.16
N PRO A 89 -14.66 -22.91 -1.46
CA PRO A 89 -13.97 -22.20 -2.52
C PRO A 89 -14.12 -20.67 -2.34
N PRO A 90 -13.05 -19.89 -2.47
CA PRO A 90 -13.08 -18.43 -2.24
C PRO A 90 -13.61 -17.67 -3.46
N VAL A 91 -14.78 -18.04 -3.93
CA VAL A 91 -15.50 -17.36 -5.02
C VAL A 91 -16.16 -16.10 -4.44
N VAL A 92 -15.66 -14.93 -4.84
CA VAL A 92 -16.22 -13.64 -4.43
C VAL A 92 -17.49 -13.40 -5.23
N SER A 93 -18.62 -13.25 -4.55
CA SER A 93 -19.95 -13.14 -5.20
C SER A 93 -20.02 -11.99 -6.18
N GLU A 94 -19.51 -10.81 -5.81
CA GLU A 94 -19.48 -9.61 -6.64
C GLU A 94 -18.69 -9.81 -7.94
N LEU A 95 -17.59 -10.53 -7.85
CA LEU A 95 -16.67 -10.74 -8.97
C LEU A 95 -17.04 -11.99 -9.80
N GLY A 96 -17.86 -12.88 -9.24
CA GLY A 96 -18.28 -14.12 -9.88
C GLY A 96 -17.18 -15.16 -10.08
N VAL A 97 -15.95 -14.88 -9.60
CA VAL A 97 -14.76 -15.72 -9.81
C VAL A 97 -14.00 -15.94 -8.51
N ASP A 98 -13.11 -16.93 -8.54
CA ASP A 98 -12.18 -17.20 -7.43
C ASP A 98 -11.22 -16.02 -7.23
N VAL A 99 -10.97 -15.64 -5.97
CA VAL A 99 -10.06 -14.54 -5.63
C VAL A 99 -8.65 -14.75 -6.21
N PHE A 100 -8.21 -16.00 -6.35
CA PHE A 100 -6.93 -16.32 -6.97
C PHE A 100 -6.90 -16.08 -8.48
N ALA A 101 -8.07 -16.08 -9.14
CA ALA A 101 -8.17 -15.70 -10.55
C ALA A 101 -7.77 -14.24 -10.77
N ILE A 102 -8.09 -13.34 -9.82
CA ILE A 102 -7.83 -11.91 -9.95
C ILE A 102 -6.45 -11.54 -9.42
N GLN A 103 -6.12 -11.95 -8.21
CA GLN A 103 -4.90 -11.50 -7.54
C GLN A 103 -3.74 -12.50 -7.61
N ALA A 104 -4.04 -13.81 -7.76
CA ALA A 104 -3.07 -14.90 -7.60
C ALA A 104 -2.24 -14.78 -6.30
N SER A 105 -2.88 -14.32 -5.22
CA SER A 105 -2.25 -14.08 -3.93
C SER A 105 -2.34 -15.30 -3.01
N TRP A 106 -1.31 -16.12 -3.02
CA TRP A 106 -1.24 -17.32 -2.17
C TRP A 106 -1.11 -17.00 -0.67
N LEU A 107 -0.83 -15.75 -0.32
CA LEU A 107 -0.77 -15.28 1.07
C LEU A 107 -2.14 -15.21 1.73
N PHE A 108 -3.24 -15.33 0.99
CA PHE A 108 -4.57 -15.50 1.59
C PHE A 108 -4.68 -16.77 2.45
N TRP A 109 -3.94 -17.85 2.14
CA TRP A 109 -3.97 -19.08 2.94
C TRP A 109 -3.52 -18.86 4.39
N PRO A 110 -2.30 -18.36 4.69
CA PRO A 110 -1.93 -18.10 6.07
C PRO A 110 -2.81 -17.05 6.74
N VAL A 111 -3.31 -16.05 6.02
CA VAL A 111 -4.24 -15.04 6.56
C VAL A 111 -5.57 -15.69 6.96
N SER A 112 -6.14 -16.58 6.12
CA SER A 112 -7.38 -17.29 6.43
C SER A 112 -7.24 -18.21 7.64
N TRP A 113 -6.07 -18.80 7.89
CA TRP A 113 -5.83 -19.59 9.10
C TRP A 113 -5.87 -18.74 10.37
N LEU A 114 -5.33 -17.53 10.32
CA LEU A 114 -5.41 -16.57 11.43
C LEU A 114 -6.86 -16.09 11.63
N ALA A 115 -7.59 -15.88 10.56
CA ALA A 115 -8.99 -15.45 10.58
C ALA A 115 -9.97 -16.50 11.15
N ARG A 116 -9.54 -17.76 11.34
CA ARG A 116 -10.30 -18.77 12.10
C ARG A 116 -10.33 -18.52 13.60
N VAL A 117 -9.38 -17.75 14.11
CA VAL A 117 -9.17 -17.54 15.55
C VAL A 117 -9.44 -16.08 15.95
N PHE A 118 -9.15 -15.16 15.06
CA PHE A 118 -9.27 -13.71 15.28
C PHE A 118 -10.24 -13.09 14.28
N PRO A 119 -10.87 -11.95 14.60
CA PRO A 119 -11.74 -11.25 13.67
C PRO A 119 -11.03 -10.98 12.34
N PRO A 120 -11.62 -11.35 11.19
CA PRO A 120 -10.94 -11.33 9.89
C PRO A 120 -10.44 -9.94 9.47
N ALA A 121 -11.28 -8.90 9.56
CA ALA A 121 -10.93 -7.55 9.14
C ALA A 121 -9.73 -6.99 9.93
N GLU A 122 -9.79 -7.04 11.26
CA GLU A 122 -8.73 -6.54 12.13
C GLU A 122 -7.44 -7.36 11.97
N THR A 123 -7.56 -8.66 11.72
CA THR A 123 -6.41 -9.54 11.45
C THR A 123 -5.70 -9.12 10.18
N MET A 124 -6.44 -8.93 9.09
CA MET A 124 -5.89 -8.54 7.79
C MET A 124 -5.19 -7.18 7.88
N LEU A 125 -5.85 -6.18 8.46
CA LEU A 125 -5.29 -4.83 8.63
C LEU A 125 -4.06 -4.82 9.56
N THR A 126 -4.10 -5.62 10.64
CA THR A 126 -2.95 -5.74 11.57
C THR A 126 -1.75 -6.39 10.90
N VAL A 127 -1.95 -7.50 10.18
CA VAL A 127 -0.88 -8.21 9.47
C VAL A 127 -0.23 -7.31 8.44
N GLN A 128 -1.01 -6.55 7.68
CA GLN A 128 -0.52 -5.55 6.73
C GLN A 128 0.32 -4.47 7.42
N SER A 129 -0.22 -3.85 8.47
CA SER A 129 0.46 -2.79 9.22
C SER A 129 1.81 -3.25 9.79
N VAL A 130 1.84 -4.46 10.34
CA VAL A 130 3.08 -5.10 10.83
C VAL A 130 4.07 -5.32 9.69
N ALA A 131 3.61 -5.82 8.54
CA ALA A 131 4.48 -6.05 7.39
C ALA A 131 5.11 -4.73 6.90
N LEU A 132 4.32 -3.68 6.74
CA LEU A 132 4.83 -2.36 6.34
C LEU A 132 5.87 -1.83 7.33
N ALA A 133 5.63 -1.94 8.62
CA ALA A 133 6.57 -1.51 9.65
C ALA A 133 7.86 -2.33 9.65
N LEU A 134 7.78 -3.63 9.37
CA LEU A 134 8.95 -4.53 9.28
C LEU A 134 9.92 -4.14 8.17
N GLY A 135 9.51 -3.36 7.16
CA GLY A 135 10.39 -2.80 6.13
C GLY A 135 11.54 -1.96 6.69
N VAL A 136 11.36 -1.34 7.87
CA VAL A 136 12.40 -0.60 8.59
C VAL A 136 13.64 -1.46 8.87
N VAL A 137 13.45 -2.75 9.21
CA VAL A 137 14.54 -3.62 9.62
C VAL A 137 15.53 -3.92 8.49
N PRO A 138 15.11 -4.42 7.32
CA PRO A 138 16.03 -4.61 6.21
C PRO A 138 16.60 -3.29 5.68
N LEU A 139 15.83 -2.19 5.64
CA LEU A 139 16.35 -0.87 5.25
C LEU A 139 17.52 -0.43 6.14
N TRP A 140 17.35 -0.48 7.46
CA TRP A 140 18.43 -0.20 8.41
C TRP A 140 19.64 -1.08 8.16
N ARG A 141 19.43 -2.40 7.95
CA ARG A 141 20.50 -3.36 7.70
C ARG A 141 21.25 -3.14 6.39
N ILE A 142 20.55 -2.63 5.34
CA ILE A 142 21.17 -2.21 4.07
C ILE A 142 22.02 -0.96 4.32
N ALA A 143 21.47 0.05 4.98
CA ALA A 143 22.14 1.31 5.24
C ALA A 143 23.38 1.14 6.11
N ARG A 144 23.29 0.37 7.19
CA ARG A 144 24.37 0.16 8.16
C ARG A 144 25.40 -0.90 7.73
N GLY A 145 24.97 -1.89 6.94
CA GLY A 145 25.80 -2.98 6.45
C GLY A 145 26.46 -2.64 5.10
N PRO A 146 25.83 -3.02 3.97
CA PRO A 146 26.41 -2.82 2.64
C PRO A 146 26.80 -1.39 2.31
N ALA A 147 25.92 -0.42 2.60
CA ALA A 147 26.22 0.98 2.34
C ALA A 147 27.13 1.65 3.39
N ASN A 148 27.39 0.97 4.49
CA ASN A 148 28.30 1.39 5.56
C ASN A 148 28.04 2.83 6.08
N LEU A 149 26.77 3.28 6.07
CA LEU A 149 26.38 4.62 6.53
C LEU A 149 26.47 4.74 8.05
N ARG A 150 26.74 5.94 8.58
CA ARG A 150 26.58 6.25 10.01
C ARG A 150 25.11 6.18 10.43
N SER A 151 24.87 5.99 11.72
CA SER A 151 23.53 5.90 12.34
C SER A 151 22.62 7.09 11.99
N GLY A 152 23.16 8.30 11.92
CA GLY A 152 22.38 9.48 11.54
C GLY A 152 21.81 9.41 10.11
N ALA A 153 22.60 8.92 9.15
CA ALA A 153 22.14 8.77 7.77
C ALA A 153 21.15 7.58 7.64
N ALA A 154 21.41 6.48 8.33
CA ALA A 154 20.47 5.35 8.40
C ALA A 154 19.15 5.76 9.08
N GLY A 155 19.23 6.55 10.16
CA GLY A 155 18.06 7.11 10.85
C GLY A 155 17.23 8.03 9.96
N ALA A 156 17.86 8.93 9.20
CA ALA A 156 17.17 9.81 8.27
C ALA A 156 16.42 9.03 7.17
N LEU A 157 17.01 7.94 6.63
CA LEU A 157 16.33 7.05 5.69
C LEU A 157 15.13 6.35 6.32
N VAL A 158 15.26 5.87 7.56
CA VAL A 158 14.17 5.21 8.28
C VAL A 158 13.05 6.19 8.59
N VAL A 159 13.36 7.43 8.97
CA VAL A 159 12.36 8.49 9.17
C VAL A 159 11.67 8.83 7.84
N ALA A 160 12.44 8.96 6.75
CA ALA A 160 11.86 9.19 5.43
C ALA A 160 10.94 8.02 4.99
N TYR A 161 11.31 6.77 5.32
CA TYR A 161 10.45 5.60 5.09
C TYR A 161 9.17 5.67 5.94
N ALA A 162 9.30 5.95 7.23
CA ALA A 162 8.16 6.04 8.14
C ALA A 162 7.19 7.17 7.80
N LEU A 163 7.66 8.22 7.12
CA LEU A 163 6.86 9.36 6.65
C LEU A 163 6.47 9.26 5.16
N HIS A 164 6.84 8.17 4.46
CA HIS A 164 6.54 8.07 3.04
C HIS A 164 5.04 7.92 2.79
N PRO A 165 4.40 8.79 1.95
CA PRO A 165 2.96 8.75 1.73
C PRO A 165 2.44 7.39 1.29
N SER A 166 3.12 6.70 0.35
CA SER A 166 2.70 5.38 -0.15
C SER A 166 2.59 4.34 0.97
N ILE A 167 3.39 4.43 2.06
CA ILE A 167 3.28 3.50 3.20
C ILE A 167 1.98 3.72 3.98
N HIS A 168 1.62 4.98 4.22
CA HIS A 168 0.41 5.33 4.96
C HIS A 168 -0.86 5.14 4.13
N ASN A 169 -0.82 5.55 2.86
CA ASN A 169 -1.96 5.42 1.95
C ASN A 169 -2.28 3.94 1.71
N LEU A 170 -1.27 3.10 1.50
CA LEU A 170 -1.44 1.65 1.42
C LEU A 170 -2.04 1.05 2.69
N ASN A 171 -1.60 1.53 3.86
CA ASN A 171 -2.11 1.04 5.15
C ASN A 171 -3.58 1.39 5.40
N LEU A 172 -4.09 2.47 4.79
CA LEU A 172 -5.41 3.05 5.05
C LEU A 172 -6.42 2.81 3.93
N SER A 173 -5.98 2.33 2.77
CA SER A 173 -6.85 2.03 1.61
C SER A 173 -7.56 0.68 1.71
N GLY A 174 -7.33 -0.09 2.76
CA GLY A 174 -7.87 -1.42 2.97
C GLY A 174 -6.78 -2.47 3.14
N PHE A 175 -7.12 -3.73 2.92
CA PHE A 175 -6.12 -4.81 2.92
C PHE A 175 -5.58 -5.05 1.50
N HIS A 176 -4.26 -5.13 1.41
CA HIS A 176 -3.53 -5.37 0.17
C HIS A 176 -2.44 -6.43 0.43
N PRO A 177 -2.57 -7.65 -0.09
CA PRO A 177 -1.61 -8.72 0.17
C PRO A 177 -0.18 -8.40 -0.27
N GLU A 178 0.01 -7.54 -1.27
CA GLU A 178 1.32 -7.06 -1.74
C GLU A 178 2.09 -6.26 -0.70
N ALA A 179 1.41 -5.67 0.29
CA ALA A 179 2.08 -5.01 1.40
C ALA A 179 3.01 -5.97 2.18
N LEU A 180 2.64 -7.27 2.22
CA LEU A 180 3.46 -8.30 2.85
C LEU A 180 4.74 -8.58 2.06
N ALA A 181 4.75 -8.28 0.76
CA ALA A 181 5.93 -8.41 -0.09
C ALA A 181 6.98 -7.33 0.19
N LEU A 182 6.61 -6.16 0.69
CA LEU A 182 7.54 -5.04 0.89
C LEU A 182 8.76 -5.39 1.75
N PRO A 183 8.61 -5.85 3.00
CA PRO A 183 9.76 -6.24 3.82
C PRO A 183 10.51 -7.44 3.24
N ALA A 184 9.80 -8.37 2.58
CA ALA A 184 10.39 -9.55 1.97
C ALA A 184 11.27 -9.16 0.76
N LEU A 185 10.82 -8.27 -0.13
CA LEU A 185 11.59 -7.81 -1.28
C LEU A 185 12.84 -7.03 -0.85
N MET A 186 12.70 -6.16 0.15
CA MET A 186 13.85 -5.42 0.71
C MET A 186 14.86 -6.34 1.40
N ALA A 187 14.39 -7.36 2.12
CA ALA A 187 15.24 -8.37 2.72
C ALA A 187 15.86 -9.32 1.67
N ALA A 188 15.14 -9.61 0.58
CA ALA A 188 15.63 -10.40 -0.55
C ALA A 188 16.80 -9.70 -1.25
N TYR A 189 16.70 -8.38 -1.47
CA TYR A 189 17.83 -7.58 -1.95
C TYR A 189 19.05 -7.73 -1.02
N LEU A 190 18.86 -7.57 0.29
CA LEU A 190 19.96 -7.71 1.26
C LEU A 190 20.56 -9.11 1.26
N ALA A 191 19.74 -10.16 1.16
CA ALA A 191 20.18 -11.55 1.09
C ALA A 191 20.99 -11.84 -0.16
N GLY A 192 20.51 -11.39 -1.34
CA GLY A 192 21.18 -11.50 -2.61
C GLY A 192 22.52 -10.77 -2.65
N HIS A 193 22.54 -9.52 -2.18
CA HIS A 193 23.77 -8.73 -2.04
C HIS A 193 24.84 -9.44 -1.17
N ARG A 194 24.41 -10.09 -0.05
CA ARG A 194 25.27 -10.83 0.86
C ARG A 194 25.62 -12.26 0.40
N GLY A 195 25.09 -12.72 -0.74
CA GLY A 195 25.30 -14.07 -1.25
C GLY A 195 24.59 -15.16 -0.44
N ARG A 196 23.51 -14.83 0.28
CA ARG A 196 22.70 -15.79 1.06
C ARG A 196 21.57 -16.35 0.19
N TRP A 197 21.91 -17.23 -0.75
CA TRP A 197 21.02 -17.64 -1.85
C TRP A 197 19.75 -18.36 -1.40
N TRP A 198 19.82 -19.22 -0.39
CA TRP A 198 18.65 -19.91 0.11
C TRP A 198 17.64 -18.93 0.78
N ILE A 199 18.16 -17.90 1.49
CA ILE A 199 17.31 -16.86 2.10
C ILE A 199 16.68 -16.02 0.98
N LEU A 200 17.45 -15.68 -0.06
CA LEU A 200 16.92 -15.00 -1.24
C LEU A 200 15.78 -15.80 -1.86
N ALA A 201 15.95 -17.11 -2.07
CA ALA A 201 14.93 -17.97 -2.66
C ALA A 201 13.63 -18.00 -1.83
N VAL A 202 13.72 -18.15 -0.51
CA VAL A 202 12.55 -18.14 0.39
C VAL A 202 11.85 -16.77 0.33
N LEU A 203 12.59 -15.67 0.40
CA LEU A 203 12.02 -14.33 0.38
C LEU A 203 11.39 -13.99 -0.98
N VAL A 204 12.01 -14.42 -2.08
CA VAL A 204 11.45 -14.31 -3.42
C VAL A 204 10.13 -15.09 -3.53
N ALA A 205 10.06 -16.30 -2.96
CA ALA A 205 8.81 -17.07 -2.92
C ALA A 205 7.70 -16.33 -2.16
N VAL A 206 8.02 -15.65 -1.05
CA VAL A 206 7.06 -14.80 -0.32
C VAL A 206 6.61 -13.61 -1.18
N VAL A 207 7.54 -12.95 -1.88
CA VAL A 207 7.23 -11.80 -2.76
C VAL A 207 6.23 -12.20 -3.84
N VAL A 208 6.52 -13.26 -4.58
CA VAL A 208 5.66 -13.68 -5.70
C VAL A 208 4.34 -14.33 -5.23
N ALA A 209 4.30 -14.83 -3.99
CA ALA A 209 3.07 -15.33 -3.39
C ALA A 209 2.11 -14.19 -3.00
N ALA A 210 2.55 -12.95 -2.96
CA ALA A 210 1.70 -11.82 -2.60
C ALA A 210 0.81 -11.36 -3.78
N ARG A 211 1.34 -11.33 -5.02
CA ARG A 211 0.59 -11.01 -6.24
C ARG A 211 1.35 -11.44 -7.49
N ALA A 212 0.63 -11.78 -8.57
CA ALA A 212 1.21 -12.31 -9.80
C ALA A 212 2.27 -11.39 -10.44
N ASP A 213 1.97 -10.10 -10.55
CA ASP A 213 2.81 -9.09 -11.20
C ASP A 213 4.09 -8.74 -10.43
N LEU A 214 4.17 -9.07 -9.13
CA LEU A 214 5.40 -8.96 -8.36
C LEU A 214 6.51 -9.90 -8.87
N GLY A 215 6.19 -10.82 -9.78
CA GLY A 215 7.18 -11.49 -10.62
C GLY A 215 8.08 -10.51 -11.36
N LEU A 216 7.53 -9.38 -11.87
CA LEU A 216 8.31 -8.32 -12.52
C LEU A 216 9.18 -7.53 -11.52
N ALA A 217 8.75 -7.40 -10.26
CA ALA A 217 9.60 -6.85 -9.20
C ALA A 217 10.79 -7.77 -8.88
N VAL A 218 10.57 -9.10 -8.91
CA VAL A 218 11.64 -10.10 -8.74
C VAL A 218 12.57 -10.10 -9.95
N PHE A 219 12.06 -9.90 -11.17
CA PHE A 219 12.88 -9.66 -12.36
C PHE A 219 13.79 -8.44 -12.16
N ALA A 220 13.22 -7.31 -11.74
CA ALA A 220 13.98 -6.10 -11.44
C ALA A 220 15.07 -6.35 -10.39
N LEU A 221 14.74 -7.04 -9.29
CA LEU A 221 15.70 -7.43 -8.26
C LEU A 221 16.84 -8.27 -8.86
N GLY A 222 16.52 -9.24 -9.72
CA GLY A 222 17.51 -10.08 -10.41
C GLY A 222 18.47 -9.25 -11.24
N LEU A 223 17.97 -8.29 -12.04
CA LEU A 223 18.81 -7.38 -12.81
C LEU A 223 19.68 -6.47 -11.93
N VAL A 224 19.15 -5.98 -10.81
CA VAL A 224 19.95 -5.24 -9.81
C VAL A 224 21.12 -6.10 -9.34
N LEU A 225 20.90 -7.36 -8.99
CA LEU A 225 21.95 -8.28 -8.56
C LEU A 225 22.99 -8.53 -9.69
N VAL A 226 22.56 -8.61 -10.95
CA VAL A 226 23.49 -8.70 -12.09
C VAL A 226 24.39 -7.47 -12.16
N THR A 227 23.87 -6.27 -11.94
CA THR A 227 24.67 -5.01 -11.93
C THR A 227 25.64 -4.94 -10.74
N GLU A 228 25.44 -5.76 -9.70
CA GLU A 228 26.31 -5.91 -8.54
C GLU A 228 27.29 -7.10 -8.66
N ASP A 229 27.57 -7.56 -9.88
CA ASP A 229 28.44 -8.70 -10.20
C ASP A 229 27.98 -10.06 -9.66
N ARG A 230 26.72 -10.18 -9.25
CA ARG A 230 26.07 -11.44 -8.86
C ARG A 230 25.39 -12.10 -10.05
N ARG A 231 26.11 -12.27 -11.17
CA ARG A 231 25.57 -12.60 -12.50
C ARG A 231 24.69 -13.85 -12.51
N ARG A 232 25.20 -15.03 -12.09
CA ARG A 232 24.42 -16.28 -12.12
C ARG A 232 23.15 -16.22 -11.28
N PRO A 233 23.21 -15.93 -9.96
CA PRO A 233 21.98 -15.84 -9.17
C PRO A 233 21.09 -14.67 -9.62
N GLY A 234 21.65 -13.57 -10.10
CA GLY A 234 20.88 -12.47 -10.64
C GLY A 234 20.04 -12.88 -11.86
N TRP A 235 20.64 -13.52 -12.87
CA TRP A 235 19.91 -14.02 -14.03
C TRP A 235 18.91 -15.13 -13.68
N LEU A 236 19.22 -16.02 -12.74
CA LEU A 236 18.25 -17.02 -12.25
C LEU A 236 17.06 -16.36 -11.56
N THR A 237 17.30 -15.35 -10.73
CA THR A 237 16.23 -14.58 -10.07
C THR A 237 15.38 -13.82 -11.09
N ALA A 238 16.01 -13.17 -12.06
CA ALA A 238 15.30 -12.45 -13.12
C ALA A 238 14.47 -13.40 -14.00
N GLY A 239 15.05 -14.50 -14.45
CA GLY A 239 14.35 -15.51 -15.25
C GLY A 239 13.18 -16.14 -14.50
N PHE A 240 13.35 -16.45 -13.21
CA PHE A 240 12.27 -16.93 -12.37
C PHE A 240 11.14 -15.90 -12.27
N GLY A 241 11.46 -14.62 -12.06
CA GLY A 241 10.46 -13.56 -11.94
C GLY A 241 9.59 -13.41 -13.18
N VAL A 242 10.21 -13.36 -14.36
CA VAL A 242 9.47 -13.31 -15.64
C VAL A 242 8.64 -14.57 -15.86
N THR A 243 9.22 -15.75 -15.65
CA THR A 243 8.49 -17.01 -15.82
C THR A 243 7.29 -17.08 -14.88
N TRP A 244 7.46 -16.67 -13.62
CA TRP A 244 6.34 -16.60 -12.66
C TRP A 244 5.23 -15.70 -13.16
N PHE A 245 5.56 -14.47 -13.56
CA PHE A 245 4.57 -13.53 -14.09
C PHE A 245 3.80 -14.12 -15.28
N LEU A 246 4.51 -14.66 -16.27
CA LEU A 246 3.88 -15.25 -17.46
C LEU A 246 2.99 -16.45 -17.12
N VAL A 247 3.46 -17.35 -16.26
CA VAL A 247 2.68 -18.53 -15.82
C VAL A 247 1.43 -18.12 -15.05
N MET A 248 1.54 -17.12 -14.15
CA MET A 248 0.38 -16.65 -13.38
C MET A 248 -0.59 -15.89 -14.28
N ALA A 249 -0.14 -14.88 -15.03
CA ALA A 249 -1.01 -14.01 -15.80
C ALA A 249 -1.69 -14.73 -16.99
N PHE A 250 -0.98 -15.63 -17.67
CA PHE A 250 -1.50 -16.27 -18.89
C PHE A 250 -1.83 -17.77 -18.71
N GLY A 251 -1.55 -18.34 -17.55
CA GLY A 251 -1.87 -19.74 -17.27
C GLY A 251 -2.84 -19.88 -16.10
N VAL A 252 -2.41 -19.50 -14.89
CA VAL A 252 -3.16 -19.81 -13.66
C VAL A 252 -4.39 -18.91 -13.50
N GLN A 253 -4.27 -17.60 -13.67
CA GLN A 253 -5.40 -16.67 -13.51
C GLN A 253 -6.51 -16.95 -14.53
N PRO A 254 -6.25 -17.11 -15.85
CA PRO A 254 -7.30 -17.52 -16.80
C PRO A 254 -7.92 -18.87 -16.48
N ALA A 255 -7.13 -19.86 -16.03
CA ALA A 255 -7.64 -21.20 -15.71
C ALA A 255 -8.56 -21.21 -14.46
N LEU A 256 -8.40 -20.26 -13.54
CA LEU A 256 -9.24 -20.12 -12.34
C LEU A 256 -10.40 -19.13 -12.55
N GLY A 257 -10.36 -18.33 -13.60
CA GLY A 257 -11.35 -17.32 -13.96
C GLY A 257 -12.21 -17.76 -15.17
N ASP A 258 -12.49 -16.79 -16.02
CA ASP A 258 -13.34 -16.92 -17.22
C ASP A 258 -12.57 -17.33 -18.50
N GLY A 259 -11.28 -17.67 -18.38
CA GLY A 259 -10.41 -18.03 -19.50
C GLY A 259 -9.62 -16.85 -20.10
N SER A 260 -9.85 -15.63 -19.63
CA SER A 260 -9.13 -14.42 -20.05
C SER A 260 -8.19 -13.89 -18.96
N TYR A 261 -7.26 -12.99 -19.35
CA TYR A 261 -6.46 -12.25 -18.38
C TYR A 261 -7.35 -11.24 -17.63
N PRO A 262 -7.44 -11.27 -16.30
CA PRO A 262 -8.45 -10.52 -15.55
C PRO A 262 -8.28 -8.99 -15.63
N HIS A 263 -7.07 -8.51 -15.92
CA HIS A 263 -6.77 -7.09 -16.04
C HIS A 263 -6.69 -6.61 -17.50
N LEU A 264 -7.22 -7.38 -18.47
CA LEU A 264 -7.15 -7.04 -19.89
C LEU A 264 -7.85 -5.71 -20.20
N MET A 265 -8.96 -5.43 -19.51
CA MET A 265 -9.74 -4.19 -19.66
C MET A 265 -8.94 -2.92 -19.36
N ALA A 266 -7.90 -3.01 -18.51
CA ALA A 266 -6.99 -1.89 -18.25
C ALA A 266 -6.15 -1.47 -19.47
N PHE A 267 -6.18 -2.26 -20.53
CA PHE A 267 -5.42 -2.03 -21.77
C PHE A 267 -6.34 -1.97 -23.00
N ALA A 268 -7.64 -1.72 -22.80
CA ALA A 268 -8.66 -1.75 -23.86
C ALA A 268 -8.37 -0.77 -25.02
N ASP A 269 -7.66 0.33 -24.76
CA ASP A 269 -7.22 1.29 -25.79
C ASP A 269 -6.28 0.66 -26.83
N PHE A 270 -5.60 -0.44 -26.47
CA PHE A 270 -4.66 -1.13 -27.37
C PHE A 270 -5.27 -2.38 -28.02
N GLY A 271 -6.39 -2.91 -27.50
CA GLY A 271 -7.06 -4.07 -28.09
C GLY A 271 -7.91 -4.87 -27.10
N ASP A 272 -8.74 -5.78 -27.65
CA ASP A 272 -9.70 -6.59 -26.89
C ASP A 272 -9.14 -7.97 -26.48
N SER A 273 -7.95 -8.34 -26.95
CA SER A 273 -7.25 -9.56 -26.59
C SER A 273 -5.78 -9.27 -26.25
N VAL A 274 -5.11 -10.20 -25.56
CA VAL A 274 -3.69 -10.05 -25.23
C VAL A 274 -2.83 -9.85 -26.49
N ASP A 275 -3.13 -10.58 -27.57
CA ASP A 275 -2.41 -10.45 -28.83
C ASP A 275 -2.68 -9.08 -29.47
N ASP A 276 -3.93 -8.62 -29.47
CA ASP A 276 -4.32 -7.30 -29.99
C ASP A 276 -3.66 -6.17 -29.20
N VAL A 277 -3.61 -6.27 -27.88
CA VAL A 277 -2.93 -5.30 -27.02
C VAL A 277 -1.43 -5.23 -27.35
N LEU A 278 -0.75 -6.37 -27.51
CA LEU A 278 0.66 -6.39 -27.89
C LEU A 278 0.89 -5.77 -29.28
N PHE A 279 0.04 -6.10 -30.26
CA PHE A 279 0.10 -5.52 -31.60
C PHE A 279 -0.26 -4.03 -31.60
N GLY A 280 -1.29 -3.62 -30.83
CA GLY A 280 -1.71 -2.23 -30.67
C GLY A 280 -0.59 -1.36 -30.10
N MET A 281 0.08 -1.81 -29.03
CA MET A 281 1.24 -1.13 -28.46
C MET A 281 2.40 -0.98 -29.45
N LEU A 282 2.61 -1.99 -30.32
CA LEU A 282 3.65 -1.94 -31.35
C LEU A 282 3.23 -1.06 -32.53
N ALA A 283 1.94 -1.01 -32.86
CA ALA A 283 1.40 -0.24 -33.95
C ALA A 283 1.28 1.26 -33.63
N ASP A 284 1.04 1.62 -32.37
CA ASP A 284 0.98 3.02 -31.90
C ASP A 284 2.03 3.32 -30.82
N PRO A 285 3.32 3.37 -31.16
CA PRO A 285 4.36 3.76 -30.22
C PRO A 285 4.28 5.21 -29.77
N ALA A 286 3.55 6.08 -30.50
CA ALA A 286 3.37 7.48 -30.14
C ALA A 286 2.31 7.61 -29.03
N GLY A 287 1.19 6.90 -29.12
CA GLY A 287 0.19 6.79 -28.04
C GLY A 287 0.82 6.22 -26.76
N LEU A 288 1.50 5.09 -26.87
CA LEU A 288 2.24 4.48 -25.75
C LEU A 288 3.24 5.44 -25.08
N ALA A 289 4.00 6.22 -25.88
CA ALA A 289 4.89 7.24 -25.33
C ALA A 289 4.12 8.40 -24.70
N GLY A 290 2.93 8.74 -25.22
CA GLY A 290 2.02 9.74 -24.66
C GLY A 290 1.58 9.37 -23.25
N ASP A 291 1.14 8.14 -23.02
CA ASP A 291 0.71 7.65 -21.71
C ASP A 291 1.86 7.61 -20.70
N LEU A 292 3.01 7.09 -21.12
CA LEU A 292 4.22 7.05 -20.27
C LEU A 292 4.75 8.45 -19.91
N LEU A 293 4.54 9.46 -20.77
CA LEU A 293 5.00 10.84 -20.57
C LEU A 293 3.87 11.78 -20.15
N ALA A 294 2.68 11.27 -19.90
CA ALA A 294 1.55 12.05 -19.46
C ALA A 294 1.87 12.83 -18.17
N ARG A 295 1.25 13.98 -18.00
CA ARG A 295 1.42 14.80 -16.79
C ARG A 295 1.09 14.00 -15.51
N ALA A 296 0.01 13.22 -15.54
CA ALA A 296 -0.39 12.36 -14.43
C ALA A 296 0.70 11.34 -14.06
N SER A 297 1.32 10.71 -15.07
CA SER A 297 2.44 9.78 -14.87
C SER A 297 3.65 10.45 -14.24
N PHE A 298 3.97 11.67 -14.67
CA PHE A 298 5.05 12.47 -14.07
C PHE A 298 4.75 12.83 -12.60
N GLU A 299 3.51 13.24 -12.28
CA GLU A 299 3.09 13.56 -10.92
C GLU A 299 3.18 12.31 -10.01
N LYS A 300 2.74 11.15 -10.48
CA LYS A 300 2.88 9.88 -9.75
C LYS A 300 4.35 9.53 -9.45
N LEU A 301 5.23 9.64 -10.45
CA LEU A 301 6.66 9.42 -10.26
C LEU A 301 7.30 10.45 -9.31
N LEU A 302 6.85 11.71 -9.35
CA LEU A 302 7.27 12.75 -8.44
C LEU A 302 6.92 12.41 -6.99
N LEU A 303 5.70 11.93 -6.75
CA LEU A 303 5.24 11.51 -5.42
C LEU A 303 6.03 10.30 -4.89
N LEU A 304 6.51 9.44 -5.77
CA LEU A 304 7.33 8.29 -5.39
C LEU A 304 8.76 8.68 -4.98
N VAL A 305 9.42 9.57 -5.72
CA VAL A 305 10.84 9.90 -5.49
C VAL A 305 11.06 11.20 -4.73
N GLY A 306 10.07 12.10 -4.73
CA GLY A 306 10.11 13.38 -4.03
C GLY A 306 10.32 13.27 -2.52
N PRO A 307 9.58 12.39 -1.80
CA PRO A 307 9.74 12.21 -0.35
C PRO A 307 11.17 11.83 0.08
N VAL A 308 11.93 11.22 -0.81
CA VAL A 308 13.34 10.85 -0.58
C VAL A 308 14.32 11.83 -1.25
N LEU A 309 13.91 13.10 -1.44
CA LEU A 309 14.76 14.18 -1.95
C LEU A 309 15.37 13.87 -3.33
N PHE A 310 14.69 13.16 -4.20
CA PHE A 310 15.19 12.73 -5.51
C PHE A 310 16.53 11.97 -5.48
N LEU A 311 16.97 11.53 -4.31
CA LEU A 311 18.23 10.79 -4.13
C LEU A 311 18.31 9.55 -5.03
N PRO A 312 17.23 8.78 -5.29
CA PRO A 312 17.28 7.62 -6.17
C PRO A 312 17.84 7.93 -7.56
N LEU A 313 17.61 9.14 -8.09
CA LEU A 313 18.09 9.55 -9.41
C LEU A 313 19.63 9.64 -9.50
N VAL A 314 20.34 9.73 -8.36
CA VAL A 314 21.81 9.67 -8.31
C VAL A 314 22.33 8.26 -8.61
N ARG A 315 21.47 7.25 -8.49
CA ARG A 315 21.79 5.82 -8.69
C ARG A 315 20.75 5.11 -9.54
N PRO A 316 20.52 5.54 -10.80
CA PRO A 316 19.44 5.07 -11.65
C PRO A 316 19.54 3.56 -11.95
N ARG A 317 20.71 2.95 -11.84
CA ARG A 317 20.90 1.50 -12.02
C ARG A 317 20.00 0.63 -11.12
N TYR A 318 19.51 1.16 -10.00
CA TYR A 318 18.58 0.46 -9.10
C TYR A 318 17.11 0.69 -9.51
N LEU A 319 16.82 1.73 -10.30
CA LEU A 319 15.47 2.08 -10.75
C LEU A 319 15.18 1.55 -12.15
N ILE A 320 16.15 1.62 -13.07
CA ILE A 320 15.98 1.22 -14.47
C ILE A 320 15.38 -0.20 -14.61
N PRO A 321 15.83 -1.22 -13.83
CA PRO A 321 15.26 -2.56 -13.92
C PRO A 321 13.78 -2.66 -13.53
N LEU A 322 13.24 -1.66 -12.84
CA LEU A 322 11.83 -1.59 -12.44
C LEU A 322 10.94 -1.11 -13.60
N PHE A 323 11.53 -0.57 -14.67
CA PHE A 323 10.79 0.04 -15.78
C PHE A 323 9.66 -0.86 -16.34
N PRO A 324 9.82 -2.18 -16.56
CA PRO A 324 8.73 -3.00 -17.08
C PRO A 324 7.48 -3.00 -16.17
N LEU A 325 7.67 -3.05 -14.85
CA LEU A 325 6.56 -3.01 -13.91
C LEU A 325 5.91 -1.62 -13.84
N VAL A 326 6.74 -0.57 -13.79
CA VAL A 326 6.26 0.82 -13.78
C VAL A 326 5.51 1.14 -15.08
N ALA A 327 6.05 0.73 -16.22
CA ALA A 327 5.41 0.94 -17.52
C ALA A 327 4.04 0.25 -17.59
N LEU A 328 3.93 -0.98 -17.09
CA LEU A 328 2.66 -1.70 -17.02
C LEU A 328 1.59 -0.87 -16.29
N TYR A 329 1.93 -0.27 -15.14
CA TYR A 329 0.99 0.52 -14.36
C TYR A 329 0.73 1.93 -14.90
N LEU A 330 1.67 2.51 -15.65
CA LEU A 330 1.48 3.82 -16.27
C LEU A 330 0.63 3.76 -17.54
N ILE A 331 0.62 2.61 -18.20
CA ILE A 331 -0.16 2.36 -19.43
C ILE A 331 -1.59 1.91 -19.10
N ALA A 332 -1.80 1.31 -17.93
CA ALA A 332 -3.12 0.86 -17.50
C ALA A 332 -4.09 2.05 -17.34
N ASP A 333 -5.21 2.02 -18.08
CA ASP A 333 -6.18 3.12 -18.15
C ASP A 333 -7.31 3.01 -17.09
N VAL A 334 -7.21 2.08 -16.18
CA VAL A 334 -8.18 1.97 -15.07
C VAL A 334 -7.64 2.75 -13.88
N PRO A 335 -8.39 3.74 -13.32
CA PRO A 335 -7.92 4.58 -12.21
C PRO A 335 -7.44 3.79 -10.99
N ASP A 336 -8.08 2.67 -10.69
CA ASP A 336 -7.73 1.81 -9.57
C ASP A 336 -6.54 0.88 -9.86
N ASP A 337 -6.22 0.63 -11.14
CA ASP A 337 -5.11 -0.21 -11.58
C ASP A 337 -3.90 0.61 -12.04
N GLY A 338 -4.02 1.95 -12.10
CA GLY A 338 -2.94 2.83 -12.51
C GLY A 338 -1.79 2.93 -11.51
N PHE A 339 -0.57 3.20 -12.00
CA PHE A 339 0.57 3.49 -11.14
C PHE A 339 0.30 4.73 -10.28
N GLY A 340 0.63 4.66 -9.01
CA GLY A 340 0.34 5.70 -8.02
C GLY A 340 -0.82 5.34 -7.10
N ASN A 341 -1.53 4.26 -7.37
CA ASN A 341 -2.33 3.60 -6.36
C ASN A 341 -1.40 2.98 -5.32
N PRO A 342 -1.63 3.21 -4.02
CA PRO A 342 -0.68 2.85 -2.97
C PRO A 342 -0.25 1.38 -2.99
N HIS A 343 -1.14 0.48 -3.38
CA HIS A 343 -0.87 -0.95 -3.44
C HIS A 343 0.06 -1.36 -4.58
N GLN A 344 0.15 -0.58 -5.65
CA GLN A 344 1.04 -0.83 -6.79
C GLN A 344 2.44 -0.24 -6.58
N ASP A 345 2.59 0.72 -5.65
CA ASP A 345 3.86 1.35 -5.33
C ASP A 345 4.85 0.46 -4.57
N VAL A 346 4.42 -0.67 -4.02
CA VAL A 346 5.20 -1.51 -3.09
C VAL A 346 6.60 -1.83 -3.60
N ALA A 347 6.70 -2.36 -4.81
CA ALA A 347 8.00 -2.72 -5.39
C ALA A 347 8.86 -1.49 -5.70
N ALA A 348 8.22 -0.41 -6.17
CA ALA A 348 8.87 0.84 -6.47
C ALA A 348 9.45 1.50 -5.22
N VAL A 349 8.68 1.56 -4.12
CA VAL A 349 9.15 2.07 -2.82
C VAL A 349 10.39 1.33 -2.35
N VAL A 350 10.43 -0.01 -2.45
CA VAL A 350 11.60 -0.80 -2.04
C VAL A 350 12.84 -0.39 -2.82
N LEU A 351 12.78 -0.35 -4.16
CA LEU A 351 13.94 -0.01 -4.98
C LEU A 351 14.33 1.47 -4.88
N VAL A 352 13.37 2.35 -4.66
CA VAL A 352 13.60 3.77 -4.33
C VAL A 352 14.43 3.91 -3.06
N PHE A 353 14.09 3.21 -1.97
CA PHE A 353 14.86 3.28 -0.74
C PHE A 353 16.22 2.58 -0.85
N VAL A 354 16.33 1.49 -1.61
CA VAL A 354 17.64 0.89 -1.94
C VAL A 354 18.50 1.89 -2.71
N ALA A 355 17.98 2.52 -3.77
CA ALA A 355 18.68 3.51 -4.56
C ALA A 355 19.09 4.74 -3.73
N ALA A 356 18.19 5.27 -2.89
CA ALA A 356 18.46 6.39 -1.97
C ALA A 356 19.58 6.04 -0.98
N THR A 357 19.59 4.83 -0.44
CA THR A 357 20.65 4.35 0.45
C THR A 357 22.02 4.38 -0.24
N TRP A 358 22.12 3.88 -1.46
CA TRP A 358 23.36 3.92 -2.25
C TRP A 358 23.72 5.31 -2.76
N ALA A 359 22.73 6.18 -2.96
CA ALA A 359 22.95 7.59 -3.27
C ALA A 359 23.62 8.31 -2.09
N LEU A 360 23.09 8.15 -0.86
CA LEU A 360 23.70 8.71 0.34
C LEU A 360 25.14 8.20 0.55
N MET A 361 25.40 6.91 0.29
CA MET A 361 26.75 6.38 0.34
C MET A 361 27.68 7.09 -0.67
N ARG A 362 27.19 7.36 -1.89
CA ARG A 362 27.99 7.98 -2.96
C ARG A 362 28.32 9.44 -2.69
N ILE A 363 27.35 10.22 -2.17
CA ILE A 363 27.56 11.64 -1.88
C ILE A 363 28.27 11.88 -0.54
N GLY A 364 28.32 10.87 0.31
CA GLY A 364 29.01 10.93 1.58
C GLY A 364 30.53 10.85 1.44
N THR A 365 31.23 11.32 2.45
CA THR A 365 32.69 11.22 2.56
C THR A 365 33.07 9.98 3.38
N SER A 366 34.06 9.24 2.90
CA SER A 366 34.59 8.09 3.64
C SER A 366 35.32 8.54 4.91
N GLY A 367 34.76 8.22 6.07
CA GLY A 367 35.44 8.38 7.35
C GLY A 367 36.26 7.14 7.71
N PHE A 368 36.98 7.17 8.84
CA PHE A 368 37.85 6.07 9.31
C PHE A 368 37.13 4.70 9.43
N SER A 369 35.84 4.70 9.75
CA SER A 369 35.09 3.46 9.95
C SER A 369 33.79 3.40 9.15
N ARG A 370 33.17 4.55 8.82
CA ARG A 370 31.86 4.62 8.17
C ARG A 370 31.73 5.87 7.30
N VAL A 371 30.83 5.81 6.31
CA VAL A 371 30.48 6.93 5.43
C VAL A 371 29.72 7.99 6.22
N MET A 372 30.18 9.22 6.12
CA MET A 372 29.59 10.41 6.73
C MET A 372 28.84 11.21 5.65
N VAL A 373 27.57 11.49 5.88
CA VAL A 373 26.76 12.37 5.04
C VAL A 373 26.60 13.71 5.75
N ASP A 374 26.62 14.83 5.01
CA ASP A 374 26.42 16.16 5.57
C ASP A 374 25.06 16.24 6.29
N ARG A 375 25.07 16.80 7.49
CA ARG A 375 23.85 16.95 8.33
C ARG A 375 22.78 17.78 7.63
N ARG A 376 23.16 18.73 6.76
CA ARG A 376 22.21 19.55 5.99
C ARG A 376 21.44 18.69 5.00
N VAL A 377 22.10 17.77 4.29
CA VAL A 377 21.44 16.84 3.38
C VAL A 377 20.47 15.96 4.14
N LEU A 378 20.85 15.43 5.31
CA LEU A 378 19.97 14.62 6.14
C LEU A 378 18.77 15.40 6.68
N ALA A 379 19.00 16.65 7.10
CA ALA A 379 17.92 17.53 7.56
C ALA A 379 16.93 17.85 6.43
N VAL A 380 17.43 18.16 5.24
CA VAL A 380 16.59 18.42 4.06
C VAL A 380 15.83 17.15 3.65
N LEU A 381 16.46 15.97 3.70
CA LEU A 381 15.78 14.70 3.44
C LEU A 381 14.58 14.49 4.37
N VAL A 382 14.79 14.64 5.68
CA VAL A 382 13.72 14.49 6.68
C VAL A 382 12.64 15.55 6.51
N LEU A 383 13.02 16.80 6.26
CA LEU A 383 12.08 17.90 6.02
C LEU A 383 11.23 17.64 4.77
N THR A 384 11.86 17.23 3.67
CA THR A 384 11.15 16.91 2.43
C THR A 384 10.18 15.75 2.65
N ALA A 385 10.60 14.68 3.34
CA ALA A 385 9.70 13.58 3.69
C ALA A 385 8.51 14.07 4.53
N ALA A 386 8.73 14.95 5.51
CA ALA A 386 7.68 15.54 6.33
C ALA A 386 6.70 16.42 5.52
N VAL A 387 7.21 17.20 4.56
CA VAL A 387 6.37 18.04 3.68
C VAL A 387 5.47 17.15 2.81
N PHE A 388 6.02 16.11 2.18
CA PHE A 388 5.22 15.18 1.37
C PHE A 388 4.23 14.39 2.24
N PHE A 389 4.62 13.99 3.47
CA PHE A 389 3.69 13.36 4.40
C PHE A 389 2.49 14.26 4.71
N VAL A 390 2.74 15.53 5.06
CA VAL A 390 1.65 16.47 5.38
C VAL A 390 0.76 16.75 4.18
N ARG A 391 1.32 16.81 2.97
CA ARG A 391 0.58 17.12 1.75
C ARG A 391 -0.19 15.91 1.20
N ASP A 392 0.42 14.73 1.18
CA ASP A 392 -0.03 13.61 0.34
C ASP A 392 -0.37 12.33 1.13
N ALA A 393 -0.07 12.25 2.43
CA ALA A 393 -0.39 11.06 3.21
C ALA A 393 -1.82 11.13 3.77
N ALA A 394 -2.56 10.05 3.67
CA ALA A 394 -3.93 9.94 4.18
C ALA A 394 -4.08 10.31 5.68
N PRO A 395 -3.11 9.97 6.60
CA PRO A 395 -3.22 10.40 8.00
C PRO A 395 -2.60 11.79 8.24
N SER A 396 -2.59 12.67 7.24
CA SER A 396 -2.09 14.02 7.41
C SER A 396 -2.96 14.82 8.37
N PRO A 397 -2.44 15.92 8.98
CA PRO A 397 -3.25 16.78 9.86
C PRO A 397 -4.51 17.35 9.19
N TYR A 398 -4.55 17.44 7.86
CA TYR A 398 -5.71 17.94 7.11
C TYR A 398 -6.84 16.91 7.02
N GLU A 399 -6.55 15.62 7.17
CA GLU A 399 -7.53 14.53 7.18
C GLU A 399 -8.05 14.24 8.61
N GLU A 400 -7.67 15.03 9.58
CA GLU A 400 -8.10 14.95 10.99
C GLU A 400 -8.04 13.53 11.58
N PRO A 401 -6.89 12.82 11.50
CA PRO A 401 -6.79 11.42 11.93
C PRO A 401 -7.07 11.21 13.43
N TRP A 402 -7.02 12.27 14.24
CA TRP A 402 -7.42 12.25 15.65
C TRP A 402 -8.92 12.17 15.87
N ALA A 403 -9.74 12.41 14.83
CA ALA A 403 -11.19 12.24 14.86
C ALA A 403 -11.61 10.81 14.50
N TRP A 404 -10.73 10.03 13.88
CA TRP A 404 -11.04 8.67 13.45
C TRP A 404 -11.36 7.75 14.63
N GLY A 405 -12.26 6.80 14.40
CA GLY A 405 -12.81 5.91 15.40
C GLY A 405 -13.98 6.51 16.20
N ARG A 406 -14.40 7.73 15.84
CA ARG A 406 -15.56 8.41 16.45
C ARG A 406 -16.76 8.35 15.49
N ARG A 407 -17.58 7.33 15.68
CA ARG A 407 -18.81 7.16 14.91
C ARG A 407 -19.80 8.28 15.18
N ASP A 408 -20.30 8.88 14.11
CA ASP A 408 -21.42 9.82 14.16
C ASP A 408 -22.78 9.09 14.19
N ALA A 409 -23.88 9.82 14.07
CA ALA A 409 -25.22 9.23 14.08
C ALA A 409 -25.47 8.33 12.86
N VAL A 410 -24.93 8.70 11.69
CA VAL A 410 -25.04 7.91 10.45
C VAL A 410 -24.27 6.62 10.58
N ASP A 411 -23.02 6.66 11.07
CA ASP A 411 -22.20 5.46 11.27
C ASP A 411 -22.82 4.50 12.30
N LEU A 412 -23.41 5.05 13.36
CA LEU A 412 -24.15 4.24 14.32
C LEU A 412 -25.37 3.58 13.69
N ALA A 413 -26.09 4.29 12.81
CA ALA A 413 -27.22 3.72 12.08
C ALA A 413 -26.77 2.66 11.07
N ARG A 414 -25.62 2.88 10.37
CA ARG A 414 -24.98 1.89 9.50
C ARG A 414 -24.70 0.59 10.25
N VAL A 415 -24.02 0.69 11.38
CA VAL A 415 -23.71 -0.49 12.22
C VAL A 415 -24.97 -1.14 12.78
N ALA A 416 -25.94 -0.37 13.26
CA ALA A 416 -27.21 -0.92 13.77
C ALA A 416 -28.01 -1.66 12.69
N SER A 417 -27.92 -1.24 11.44
CA SER A 417 -28.60 -1.88 10.31
C SER A 417 -28.16 -3.32 10.08
N THR A 418 -26.88 -3.66 10.36
CA THR A 418 -26.35 -5.00 10.20
C THR A 418 -27.02 -6.03 11.10
N GLY A 419 -27.52 -5.63 12.26
CA GLY A 419 -28.27 -6.49 13.18
C GLY A 419 -29.63 -6.98 12.64
N TRP A 420 -30.13 -6.37 11.56
CA TRP A 420 -31.36 -6.80 10.89
C TRP A 420 -31.12 -7.80 9.77
N VAL A 421 -29.84 -8.10 9.47
CA VAL A 421 -29.43 -8.98 8.38
C VAL A 421 -29.03 -10.34 8.93
N GLY A 422 -29.79 -11.36 8.65
CA GLY A 422 -29.48 -12.74 9.09
C GLY A 422 -28.16 -13.25 8.51
N ASP A 423 -27.43 -14.07 9.27
CA ASP A 423 -26.08 -14.55 8.91
C ASP A 423 -26.04 -15.32 7.58
N GLN A 424 -27.11 -16.01 7.22
CA GLN A 424 -27.22 -16.82 5.99
C GLN A 424 -27.91 -16.07 4.83
N ALA A 425 -28.32 -14.81 5.05
CA ALA A 425 -29.02 -14.05 4.01
C ALA A 425 -28.07 -13.69 2.86
N ARG A 426 -28.57 -13.78 1.63
CA ARG A 426 -27.91 -13.26 0.43
C ARG A 426 -28.12 -11.74 0.38
N VAL A 427 -27.05 -10.98 0.48
CA VAL A 427 -27.10 -9.54 0.73
C VAL A 427 -26.62 -8.74 -0.46
N LEU A 428 -27.34 -7.65 -0.73
CA LEU A 428 -26.90 -6.56 -1.60
C LEU A 428 -26.76 -5.31 -0.73
N ALA A 429 -25.55 -4.80 -0.52
CA ALA A 429 -25.25 -3.76 0.45
C ALA A 429 -24.59 -2.54 -0.20
N ALA A 430 -24.93 -1.36 0.28
CA ALA A 430 -24.22 -0.13 -0.07
C ALA A 430 -22.71 -0.26 0.19
N PRO A 431 -21.84 0.42 -0.59
CA PRO A 431 -20.38 0.22 -0.54
C PRO A 431 -19.77 0.36 0.85
N ALA A 432 -20.21 1.34 1.65
CA ALA A 432 -19.73 1.55 3.02
C ALA A 432 -20.09 0.42 3.99
N LEU A 433 -21.20 -0.27 3.74
CA LEU A 433 -21.74 -1.37 4.56
C LEU A 433 -21.25 -2.75 4.11
N TYR A 434 -20.82 -2.86 2.86
CA TYR A 434 -20.41 -4.14 2.29
C TYR A 434 -19.32 -4.85 3.11
N PRO A 435 -18.25 -4.19 3.59
CA PRO A 435 -17.24 -4.86 4.42
C PRO A 435 -17.80 -5.44 5.72
N LEU A 436 -18.82 -4.81 6.33
CA LEU A 436 -19.47 -5.31 7.55
C LEU A 436 -20.34 -6.53 7.30
N LEU A 437 -20.76 -6.75 6.06
CA LEU A 437 -21.72 -7.79 5.66
C LEU A 437 -21.07 -8.86 4.76
N ALA A 438 -19.78 -8.74 4.46
CA ALA A 438 -19.09 -9.64 3.52
C ALA A 438 -18.71 -11.02 4.10
N GLU A 439 -18.69 -11.18 5.42
CA GLU A 439 -18.38 -12.48 6.07
C GLU A 439 -19.54 -13.48 5.95
N ARG A 440 -19.91 -13.81 4.70
CA ARG A 440 -21.00 -14.72 4.37
C ARG A 440 -20.81 -15.40 3.02
N GLU A 441 -21.68 -16.35 2.70
CA GLU A 441 -21.58 -17.09 1.45
C GLU A 441 -21.86 -16.21 0.23
N THR A 442 -22.85 -15.32 0.31
CA THR A 442 -23.27 -14.48 -0.81
C THR A 442 -23.44 -13.03 -0.35
N ALA A 443 -22.63 -12.16 -0.89
CA ALA A 443 -22.69 -10.72 -0.66
C ALA A 443 -22.32 -9.98 -1.94
N TYR A 444 -23.12 -8.96 -2.29
CA TYR A 444 -22.94 -8.10 -3.45
C TYR A 444 -22.85 -6.65 -3.02
N VAL A 445 -22.19 -5.83 -3.83
CA VAL A 445 -22.12 -4.37 -3.66
C VAL A 445 -23.25 -3.71 -4.43
N LEU A 446 -24.00 -2.85 -3.78
CA LEU A 446 -25.02 -2.04 -4.41
C LEU A 446 -24.38 -0.81 -5.09
N HIS A 447 -24.19 -0.90 -6.39
CA HIS A 447 -23.64 0.20 -7.18
C HIS A 447 -24.77 1.11 -7.66
N LEU A 448 -24.96 2.22 -6.97
CA LEU A 448 -25.93 3.27 -7.33
C LEU A 448 -25.16 4.56 -7.67
N GLY A 449 -25.00 4.88 -8.94
CA GLY A 449 -24.45 6.15 -9.41
C GLY A 449 -25.57 7.16 -9.67
N GLU A 450 -26.25 7.02 -10.81
CA GLU A 450 -27.38 7.85 -11.16
C GLU A 450 -28.69 7.33 -10.53
N PRO A 451 -29.69 8.20 -10.33
CA PRO A 451 -30.99 7.81 -9.84
C PRO A 451 -31.61 6.73 -10.72
N THR A 452 -31.90 5.60 -10.15
CA THR A 452 -32.44 4.45 -10.87
C THR A 452 -33.64 3.85 -10.14
N THR A 453 -34.60 3.35 -10.90
CA THR A 453 -35.69 2.53 -10.35
C THR A 453 -35.18 1.09 -10.25
N PRO A 454 -35.28 0.43 -9.08
CA PRO A 454 -34.83 -0.95 -8.95
C PRO A 454 -35.62 -1.88 -9.85
N ASP A 455 -34.94 -2.83 -10.44
CA ASP A 455 -35.55 -3.85 -11.29
C ASP A 455 -35.33 -5.28 -10.74
N ALA A 456 -35.98 -6.25 -11.35
CA ALA A 456 -35.87 -7.65 -10.93
C ALA A 456 -34.45 -8.19 -11.10
N THR A 457 -33.64 -7.66 -12.03
CA THR A 457 -32.27 -8.10 -12.27
C THR A 457 -31.32 -7.64 -11.17
N MET A 458 -31.49 -6.40 -10.69
CA MET A 458 -30.73 -5.85 -9.57
C MET A 458 -30.87 -6.70 -8.30
N VAL A 459 -32.04 -7.22 -8.01
CA VAL A 459 -32.34 -7.99 -6.78
C VAL A 459 -32.47 -9.48 -7.02
N ALA A 460 -32.00 -9.98 -8.17
CA ALA A 460 -32.05 -11.40 -8.50
C ALA A 460 -31.24 -12.22 -7.48
N GLY A 461 -31.89 -13.18 -6.85
CA GLY A 461 -31.22 -14.02 -5.85
C GLY A 461 -30.84 -13.32 -4.53
N VAL A 462 -31.32 -12.12 -4.25
CA VAL A 462 -31.05 -11.34 -3.04
C VAL A 462 -32.21 -11.51 -2.05
N ASP A 463 -31.88 -11.76 -0.77
CA ASP A 463 -32.86 -11.85 0.32
C ASP A 463 -33.00 -10.53 1.07
N VAL A 464 -31.89 -9.79 1.20
CA VAL A 464 -31.82 -8.53 1.94
C VAL A 464 -31.04 -7.48 1.14
N LEU A 465 -31.63 -6.29 1.02
CA LEU A 465 -30.94 -5.12 0.46
C LEU A 465 -30.72 -4.09 1.58
N VAL A 466 -29.48 -3.59 1.69
CA VAL A 466 -29.14 -2.53 2.63
C VAL A 466 -28.74 -1.29 1.85
N PHE A 467 -29.60 -0.29 1.91
CA PHE A 467 -29.49 0.97 1.21
C PHE A 467 -28.90 2.05 2.11
N ASP A 468 -28.03 2.87 1.58
CA ASP A 468 -27.49 4.06 2.22
C ASP A 468 -27.76 5.28 1.32
N GLY A 469 -28.65 6.14 1.74
CA GLY A 469 -29.01 7.34 1.00
C GLY A 469 -28.03 8.51 1.21
N ASN A 470 -27.13 8.43 2.20
CA ASN A 470 -26.22 9.52 2.54
C ASN A 470 -25.10 9.70 1.51
N ASP A 471 -24.67 8.61 0.90
CA ASP A 471 -23.60 8.60 -0.10
C ASP A 471 -24.11 8.95 -1.51
N LEU A 472 -25.44 9.18 -1.67
CA LEU A 472 -26.08 9.45 -2.94
C LEU A 472 -26.50 10.90 -3.06
N ASN A 473 -26.15 11.55 -4.18
CA ASN A 473 -26.65 12.88 -4.54
C ASN A 473 -28.06 12.81 -5.14
N TRP A 474 -28.96 12.06 -4.51
CA TRP A 474 -30.31 11.88 -5.00
C TRP A 474 -31.30 12.85 -4.34
N ALA A 475 -32.26 13.37 -5.15
CA ALA A 475 -33.37 14.12 -4.61
C ALA A 475 -34.32 13.20 -3.81
N ARG A 476 -35.01 13.73 -2.82
CA ARG A 476 -35.98 12.96 -2.00
C ARG A 476 -37.10 12.28 -2.81
N SER A 477 -37.45 12.82 -3.98
CA SER A 477 -38.40 12.17 -4.90
C SER A 477 -37.80 10.89 -5.49
N GLN A 478 -36.53 10.94 -5.90
CA GLN A 478 -35.82 9.81 -6.49
C GLN A 478 -35.60 8.67 -5.47
N ILE A 479 -35.35 9.01 -4.21
CA ILE A 479 -35.29 8.01 -3.13
C ILE A 479 -36.67 7.35 -2.96
N ARG A 480 -37.75 8.11 -3.02
CA ARG A 480 -39.12 7.54 -2.95
C ARG A 480 -39.43 6.66 -4.15
N ASP A 481 -39.06 7.05 -5.35
CA ASP A 481 -39.27 6.24 -6.55
C ASP A 481 -38.50 4.88 -6.42
N PHE A 482 -37.30 4.91 -5.83
CA PHE A 482 -36.55 3.69 -5.49
C PHE A 482 -37.29 2.85 -4.44
N GLU A 483 -37.78 3.45 -3.35
CA GLU A 483 -38.53 2.78 -2.29
C GLU A 483 -39.81 2.11 -2.83
N ASP A 484 -40.57 2.81 -3.68
CA ASP A 484 -41.79 2.28 -4.30
C ASP A 484 -41.46 1.10 -5.20
N GLY A 485 -40.41 1.16 -6.00
CA GLY A 485 -39.91 0.04 -6.80
C GLY A 485 -39.50 -1.17 -5.96
N MET A 486 -38.86 -0.97 -4.82
CA MET A 486 -38.53 -2.07 -3.89
C MET A 486 -39.79 -2.76 -3.34
N VAL A 487 -40.85 -1.99 -3.06
CA VAL A 487 -42.14 -2.56 -2.61
C VAL A 487 -42.80 -3.39 -3.72
N GLU A 488 -42.77 -2.91 -4.96
CA GLU A 488 -43.27 -3.63 -6.14
C GLU A 488 -42.53 -4.93 -6.40
N LEU A 489 -41.20 -4.95 -6.13
CA LEU A 489 -40.36 -6.15 -6.23
C LEU A 489 -40.53 -7.12 -5.04
N GLY A 490 -41.49 -6.86 -4.14
CA GLY A 490 -41.85 -7.75 -3.04
C GLY A 490 -40.98 -7.61 -1.78
N PHE A 491 -40.22 -6.53 -1.66
CA PHE A 491 -39.47 -6.24 -0.44
C PHE A 491 -40.31 -5.46 0.57
N GLY A 492 -39.97 -5.61 1.84
CA GLY A 492 -40.56 -4.85 2.95
C GLY A 492 -39.46 -4.17 3.76
N ARG A 493 -39.59 -2.87 4.01
CA ARG A 493 -38.66 -2.12 4.86
C ARG A 493 -38.80 -2.58 6.32
N ARG A 494 -37.68 -2.96 6.96
CA ARG A 494 -37.63 -3.44 8.33
C ARG A 494 -36.87 -2.49 9.26
N TYR A 495 -35.99 -1.67 8.71
CA TYR A 495 -35.20 -0.69 9.47
C TYR A 495 -35.07 0.59 8.64
N GLU A 496 -35.13 1.72 9.32
CA GLU A 496 -34.85 3.04 8.77
C GLU A 496 -34.34 3.95 9.87
N SER A 497 -33.14 4.50 9.68
CA SER A 497 -32.54 5.50 10.56
C SER A 497 -31.45 6.26 9.83
N GLU A 498 -31.39 7.57 9.97
CA GLU A 498 -30.34 8.44 9.40
C GLU A 498 -30.08 8.18 7.90
N GLY A 499 -31.11 7.92 7.10
CA GLY A 499 -30.99 7.61 5.67
C GLY A 499 -30.55 6.20 5.32
N ILE A 500 -30.32 5.35 6.32
CA ILE A 500 -29.99 3.93 6.15
C ILE A 500 -31.28 3.12 6.20
N GLN A 501 -31.46 2.22 5.23
CA GLN A 501 -32.66 1.38 5.14
C GLN A 501 -32.29 -0.09 4.94
N VAL A 502 -33.01 -0.99 5.61
CA VAL A 502 -32.91 -2.44 5.39
C VAL A 502 -34.23 -2.94 4.82
N TRP A 503 -34.13 -3.54 3.64
CA TRP A 503 -35.24 -4.12 2.89
C TRP A 503 -35.10 -5.63 2.87
N ILE A 504 -36.14 -6.35 3.33
CA ILE A 504 -36.14 -7.83 3.39
C ILE A 504 -37.23 -8.34 2.43
N ARG A 505 -36.89 -9.35 1.64
CA ARG A 505 -37.84 -10.00 0.72
C ARG A 505 -38.99 -10.62 1.52
N ARG A 506 -40.23 -10.37 1.11
CA ARG A 506 -41.42 -10.96 1.74
C ARG A 506 -41.51 -12.45 1.41
N PRO A 507 -41.93 -13.30 2.35
CA PRO A 507 -42.17 -14.71 2.06
C PRO A 507 -43.23 -14.87 0.95
N GLY A 508 -42.93 -15.63 -0.10
CA GLY A 508 -43.86 -15.91 -1.19
C GLY A 508 -43.87 -14.89 -2.35
N SER A 509 -42.92 -13.95 -2.39
CA SER A 509 -42.76 -12.96 -3.50
C SER A 509 -41.62 -13.36 -4.47
N GLY A 510 -41.29 -14.64 -4.60
CA GLY A 510 -40.22 -15.14 -5.49
C GLY A 510 -40.77 -16.00 -6.60
#